data_2abf2757a1f3df13bf295770c0a75052
#
_entry.id   2abf2757a1f3df13bf295770c0a75052
#
_cell.length_a   1.000
_cell.length_b   1.000
_cell.length_c   1.000
_cell.angle_alpha   90.00
_cell.angle_beta   90.00
_cell.angle_gamma   90.00
#
_symmetry.space_group_name_H-M   'P 1'
#
loop_
_entity.id
_entity.type
_entity.pdbx_description
1 polymer ?
#
loop_
_entity_poly.entity_id
_entity_poly.type
_entity_poly.pdbx_seq_one_letter_code
_entity_poly.pdbx_strand_id
1 'polypeptide(L)'
;MSMATQALPGTVYLVGAGPGAPDLLTLRAARLLALADIVFHDALVHRETLALATRAESVAVGKRCGRHSTVQRFINKRLIDAAHRHSVVVRLKGGDPLLFGRAQEEITALEAAGIAYEVVPGITAALAAAATIGTSLSQRGTVRSVALATPRVGSGENGSDWAHGFAAADAGAIYMGVGQAAAIAGTLIANGKPPNLPVAVVENASLTDERVFHTTLAQLPRLADMQFEGPTVLLIGPQFAQRASAIEMAERCLPISAPREKYG
;
A
#
# COMPACT_ATOMS: atom_id res chain seq x y z
N MET A 1 17.03 7.70 49.14
CA MET A 1 16.05 7.77 48.04
C MET A 1 16.70 7.18 46.79
N SER A 2 16.35 5.94 46.45
CA SER A 2 16.84 5.28 45.23
C SER A 2 16.16 5.94 44.03
N MET A 3 16.91 6.68 43.22
CA MET A 3 16.46 7.08 41.90
C MET A 3 16.31 5.80 41.08
N ALA A 4 15.10 5.33 40.91
CA ALA A 4 14.80 4.29 39.96
C ALA A 4 15.27 4.80 38.59
N THR A 5 16.31 4.20 38.04
CA THR A 5 16.77 4.47 36.68
C THR A 5 15.64 4.10 35.77
N GLN A 6 14.91 5.11 35.24
CA GLN A 6 13.83 4.89 34.30
C GLN A 6 14.46 4.26 33.04
N ALA A 7 14.08 3.03 32.73
CA ALA A 7 14.56 2.36 31.53
C ALA A 7 14.22 3.24 30.30
N LEU A 8 15.15 3.35 29.35
CA LEU A 8 14.91 4.07 28.11
C LEU A 8 13.79 3.37 27.34
N PRO A 9 12.87 4.14 26.71
CA PRO A 9 11.85 3.57 25.85
C PRO A 9 12.47 2.75 24.70
N GLY A 10 11.76 1.73 24.26
CA GLY A 10 12.11 0.98 23.06
C GLY A 10 11.92 1.79 21.79
N THR A 11 12.27 1.19 20.66
CA THR A 11 12.15 1.81 19.33
C THR A 11 10.87 1.35 18.62
N VAL A 12 10.16 2.30 18.00
CA VAL A 12 9.01 2.01 17.13
C VAL A 12 9.47 1.96 15.67
N TYR A 13 9.26 0.82 15.03
CA TYR A 13 9.58 0.62 13.61
C TYR A 13 8.30 0.73 12.78
N LEU A 14 8.21 1.76 11.92
CA LEU A 14 7.15 1.91 10.93
C LEU A 14 7.52 1.11 9.69
N VAL A 15 6.96 -0.08 9.54
CA VAL A 15 7.41 -1.08 8.57
C VAL A 15 6.39 -1.27 7.45
N GLY A 16 6.85 -1.21 6.20
CA GLY A 16 6.05 -1.57 5.04
C GLY A 16 5.86 -3.08 4.91
N ALA A 17 4.61 -3.51 4.86
CA ALA A 17 4.24 -4.91 4.65
C ALA A 17 4.27 -5.34 3.18
N GLY A 18 4.57 -4.41 2.26
CA GLY A 18 4.46 -4.70 0.85
C GLY A 18 3.02 -4.78 0.36
N PRO A 19 2.81 -5.23 -0.89
CA PRO A 19 1.50 -5.22 -1.56
C PRO A 19 0.57 -6.36 -1.09
N GLY A 20 1.12 -7.41 -0.48
CA GLY A 20 0.35 -8.56 -0.01
C GLY A 20 1.18 -9.82 0.15
N ALA A 21 1.88 -10.27 -0.90
CA ALA A 21 2.72 -11.46 -0.87
C ALA A 21 3.89 -11.29 0.11
N PRO A 22 4.13 -12.27 1.02
CA PRO A 22 5.17 -12.17 2.05
C PRO A 22 6.59 -12.14 1.50
N ASP A 23 6.85 -12.75 0.36
CA ASP A 23 8.15 -12.77 -0.32
C ASP A 23 8.53 -11.42 -0.95
N LEU A 24 7.57 -10.47 -1.02
CA LEU A 24 7.82 -9.09 -1.42
C LEU A 24 8.16 -8.17 -0.24
N LEU A 25 8.36 -8.71 0.95
CA LEU A 25 8.92 -7.97 2.07
C LEU A 25 10.38 -7.61 1.81
N THR A 26 10.79 -6.45 2.32
CA THR A 26 12.22 -6.19 2.42
C THR A 26 12.87 -7.12 3.45
N LEU A 27 14.12 -7.46 3.25
CA LEU A 27 14.90 -8.26 4.23
C LEU A 27 14.93 -7.62 5.62
N ARG A 28 14.94 -6.26 5.68
CA ARG A 28 14.89 -5.52 6.94
C ARG A 28 13.53 -5.72 7.62
N ALA A 29 12.42 -5.61 6.88
CA ALA A 29 11.08 -5.83 7.40
C ALA A 29 10.93 -7.24 8.00
N ALA A 30 11.36 -8.28 7.27
CA ALA A 30 11.30 -9.65 7.74
C ALA A 30 12.11 -9.88 9.02
N ARG A 31 13.33 -9.32 9.12
CA ARG A 31 14.16 -9.40 10.33
C ARG A 31 13.50 -8.71 11.53
N LEU A 32 12.92 -7.52 11.33
CA LEU A 32 12.25 -6.78 12.40
C LEU A 32 11.00 -7.49 12.88
N LEU A 33 10.22 -8.11 12.00
CA LEU A 33 9.07 -8.93 12.38
C LEU A 33 9.49 -10.11 13.26
N ALA A 34 10.56 -10.80 12.90
CA ALA A 34 11.09 -11.94 13.70
C ALA A 34 11.63 -11.50 15.07
N LEU A 35 12.07 -10.25 15.23
CA LEU A 35 12.61 -9.70 16.48
C LEU A 35 11.56 -8.95 17.31
N ALA A 36 10.38 -8.67 16.75
CA ALA A 36 9.36 -7.84 17.39
C ALA A 36 8.86 -8.46 18.70
N ASP A 37 8.64 -7.59 19.71
CA ASP A 37 7.93 -7.94 20.94
C ASP A 37 6.42 -7.77 20.76
N ILE A 38 6.01 -6.75 19.97
CA ILE A 38 4.62 -6.46 19.65
C ILE A 38 4.51 -5.91 18.22
N VAL A 39 3.47 -6.32 17.50
CA VAL A 39 3.16 -5.84 16.14
C VAL A 39 1.77 -5.24 16.10
N PHE A 40 1.69 -3.95 15.81
CA PHE A 40 0.44 -3.25 15.49
C PHE A 40 0.24 -3.25 13.97
N HIS A 41 -0.85 -3.80 13.48
CA HIS A 41 -1.04 -3.94 12.03
C HIS A 41 -2.40 -3.43 11.54
N ASP A 42 -2.42 -2.98 10.28
CA ASP A 42 -3.64 -2.61 9.57
C ASP A 42 -4.40 -3.84 9.06
N ALA A 43 -5.67 -3.64 8.71
CA ALA A 43 -6.51 -4.69 8.14
C ALA A 43 -6.08 -5.16 6.73
N LEU A 44 -5.20 -4.41 6.05
CA LEU A 44 -4.67 -4.75 4.73
C LEU A 44 -3.44 -5.66 4.80
N VAL A 45 -2.87 -5.89 5.99
CA VAL A 45 -1.71 -6.77 6.15
C VAL A 45 -2.14 -8.22 6.04
N HIS A 46 -1.50 -8.95 5.13
CA HIS A 46 -1.84 -10.36 4.91
C HIS A 46 -1.40 -11.23 6.09
N ARG A 47 -2.21 -12.26 6.40
CA ARG A 47 -1.98 -13.16 7.54
C ARG A 47 -0.62 -13.87 7.49
N GLU A 48 -0.14 -14.23 6.30
CA GLU A 48 1.15 -14.90 6.14
C GLU A 48 2.32 -13.98 6.47
N THR A 49 2.19 -12.67 6.19
CA THR A 49 3.16 -11.66 6.63
C THR A 49 3.19 -11.56 8.16
N LEU A 50 2.02 -11.59 8.81
CA LEU A 50 1.94 -11.59 10.28
C LEU A 50 2.53 -12.84 10.91
N ALA A 51 2.45 -13.99 10.23
CA ALA A 51 3.02 -15.25 10.70
C ALA A 51 4.55 -15.23 10.85
N LEU A 52 5.25 -14.28 10.21
CA LEU A 52 6.70 -14.08 10.38
C LEU A 52 7.06 -13.49 11.75
N ALA A 53 6.11 -12.87 12.44
CA ALA A 53 6.29 -12.32 13.79
C ALA A 53 6.00 -13.40 14.86
N THR A 54 6.77 -14.47 14.85
CA THR A 54 6.50 -15.70 15.63
C THR A 54 6.52 -15.52 17.15
N ARG A 55 7.14 -14.46 17.66
CA ARG A 55 7.30 -14.16 19.10
C ARG A 55 6.44 -12.99 19.56
N ALA A 56 5.95 -12.18 18.65
CA ALA A 56 5.30 -10.92 18.96
C ALA A 56 3.82 -11.12 19.34
N GLU A 57 3.35 -10.30 20.25
CA GLU A 57 1.92 -10.04 20.39
C GLU A 57 1.41 -9.33 19.13
N SER A 58 0.39 -9.86 18.47
CA SER A 58 -0.21 -9.27 17.27
C SER A 58 -1.48 -8.49 17.62
N VAL A 59 -1.51 -7.21 17.26
CA VAL A 59 -2.58 -6.29 17.61
C VAL A 59 -3.13 -5.60 16.38
N ALA A 60 -4.37 -5.95 16.01
CA ALA A 60 -5.07 -5.26 14.92
C ALA A 60 -5.50 -3.84 15.36
N VAL A 61 -5.07 -2.81 14.63
CA VAL A 61 -5.41 -1.40 14.90
C VAL A 61 -6.19 -0.74 13.76
N GLY A 62 -6.40 -1.44 12.65
CA GLY A 62 -7.21 -1.00 11.52
C GLY A 62 -8.65 -1.49 11.63
N LYS A 63 -9.66 -0.59 11.52
CA LYS A 63 -11.05 -1.00 11.22
C LYS A 63 -11.32 -0.77 9.75
N ARG A 64 -12.01 -1.74 9.11
CA ARG A 64 -12.64 -1.52 7.82
C ARG A 64 -13.75 -0.48 8.00
N CYS A 65 -13.55 0.74 7.47
CA CYS A 65 -14.51 1.84 7.33
C CYS A 65 -15.10 2.54 8.57
N GLY A 66 -14.96 3.88 8.61
CA GLY A 66 -15.82 4.86 9.28
C GLY A 66 -15.37 5.39 10.67
N ARG A 67 -14.96 6.65 10.77
CA ARG A 67 -14.54 7.53 11.89
C ARG A 67 -13.02 7.58 12.10
N HIS A 68 -12.34 8.47 11.33
CA HIS A 68 -10.89 8.39 11.15
C HIS A 68 -10.03 9.11 12.20
N SER A 69 -10.42 10.26 12.76
CA SER A 69 -9.52 11.04 13.62
C SER A 69 -9.36 10.47 15.04
N THR A 70 -10.44 9.94 15.60
CA THR A 70 -10.40 9.34 16.95
C THR A 70 -9.59 8.05 16.96
N VAL A 71 -9.68 7.27 15.87
CA VAL A 71 -8.92 6.02 15.69
C VAL A 71 -7.42 6.30 15.59
N GLN A 72 -6.97 7.33 14.87
CA GLN A 72 -5.54 7.61 14.71
C GLN A 72 -4.89 8.05 16.02
N ARG A 73 -5.52 8.94 16.79
CA ARG A 73 -5.01 9.33 18.12
C ARG A 73 -4.88 8.14 19.07
N PHE A 74 -5.79 7.18 18.96
CA PHE A 74 -5.73 5.96 19.75
C PHE A 74 -4.57 5.04 19.31
N ILE A 75 -4.31 4.92 18.01
CA ILE A 75 -3.15 4.18 17.49
C ILE A 75 -1.86 4.83 17.99
N ASN A 76 -1.72 6.15 17.83
CA ASN A 76 -0.54 6.89 18.26
C ASN A 76 -0.26 6.68 19.76
N LYS A 77 -1.31 6.79 20.60
CA LYS A 77 -1.18 6.52 22.03
C LYS A 77 -0.70 5.10 22.31
N ARG A 78 -1.26 4.08 21.63
CA ARG A 78 -0.87 2.68 21.83
C ARG A 78 0.58 2.41 21.43
N LEU A 79 1.08 3.05 20.37
CA LEU A 79 2.49 2.93 19.96
C LEU A 79 3.42 3.50 21.04
N ILE A 80 3.09 4.67 21.59
CA ILE A 80 3.85 5.32 22.66
C ILE A 80 3.81 4.44 23.94
N ASP A 81 2.62 3.99 24.36
CA ASP A 81 2.47 3.13 25.54
C ASP A 81 3.21 1.80 25.38
N ALA A 82 3.30 1.26 24.17
CA ALA A 82 4.03 0.04 23.87
C ALA A 82 5.55 0.26 23.93
N ALA A 83 6.06 1.38 23.40
CA ALA A 83 7.48 1.71 23.46
C ALA A 83 8.03 1.82 24.90
N HIS A 84 7.19 2.22 25.86
CA HIS A 84 7.57 2.22 27.28
C HIS A 84 7.64 0.82 27.92
N ARG A 85 7.17 -0.23 27.25
CA ARG A 85 7.06 -1.59 27.79
C ARG A 85 7.83 -2.65 27.00
N HIS A 86 8.15 -2.35 25.75
CA HIS A 86 8.76 -3.27 24.81
C HIS A 86 9.97 -2.61 24.14
N SER A 87 10.99 -3.41 23.82
CA SER A 87 12.22 -2.94 23.17
C SER A 87 12.03 -2.74 21.67
N VAL A 88 11.30 -3.65 21.02
CA VAL A 88 11.06 -3.67 19.57
C VAL A 88 9.54 -3.64 19.29
N VAL A 89 9.05 -2.47 18.96
CA VAL A 89 7.64 -2.25 18.62
C VAL A 89 7.52 -2.08 17.10
N VAL A 90 6.78 -2.95 16.42
CA VAL A 90 6.55 -2.85 14.98
C VAL A 90 5.15 -2.30 14.70
N ARG A 91 5.09 -1.22 13.91
CA ARG A 91 3.88 -0.73 13.27
C ARG A 91 3.89 -1.17 11.81
N LEU A 92 3.19 -2.25 11.49
CA LEU A 92 3.16 -2.88 10.17
C LEU A 92 2.01 -2.31 9.33
N LYS A 93 2.35 -1.73 8.17
CA LYS A 93 1.44 -0.97 7.30
C LYS A 93 1.45 -1.57 5.90
N GLY A 94 0.28 -1.78 5.28
CA GLY A 94 0.18 -2.26 3.90
C GLY A 94 0.90 -1.34 2.92
N GLY A 95 1.57 -1.90 1.92
CA GLY A 95 2.40 -1.18 0.96
C GLY A 95 3.64 -0.55 1.59
N ASP A 96 3.82 0.75 1.34
CA ASP A 96 4.87 1.59 1.93
C ASP A 96 4.27 2.51 3.01
N PRO A 97 4.90 2.65 4.19
CA PRO A 97 4.37 3.47 5.27
C PRO A 97 4.18 4.95 4.92
N LEU A 98 5.05 5.49 4.05
CA LEU A 98 5.09 6.91 3.72
C LEU A 98 4.17 7.29 2.54
N LEU A 99 3.52 6.30 1.90
CA LEU A 99 2.62 6.55 0.79
C LEU A 99 1.15 6.32 1.19
N PHE A 100 0.38 7.39 1.38
CA PHE A 100 -1.04 7.40 1.77
C PHE A 100 -1.36 6.61 3.06
N GLY A 101 -0.33 6.31 3.87
CA GLY A 101 -0.43 5.49 5.07
C GLY A 101 -0.56 6.28 6.38
N ARG A 102 -0.67 7.61 6.36
CA ARG A 102 -0.75 8.49 7.55
C ARG A 102 0.45 8.37 8.51
N ALA A 103 1.61 7.89 8.00
CA ALA A 103 2.78 7.69 8.85
C ALA A 103 3.28 8.99 9.47
N GLN A 104 3.10 10.15 8.80
CA GLN A 104 3.53 11.44 9.36
C GLN A 104 2.83 11.78 10.67
N GLU A 105 1.56 11.39 10.84
CA GLU A 105 0.83 11.61 12.09
C GLU A 105 1.36 10.70 13.22
N GLU A 106 1.77 9.47 12.89
CA GLU A 106 2.40 8.54 13.83
C GLU A 106 3.80 9.04 14.22
N ILE A 107 4.61 9.46 13.24
CA ILE A 107 5.94 10.05 13.44
C ILE A 107 5.88 11.28 14.35
N THR A 108 5.02 12.25 14.03
CA THR A 108 4.87 13.48 14.81
C THR A 108 4.49 13.18 16.27
N ALA A 109 3.63 12.18 16.50
CA ALA A 109 3.23 11.79 17.85
C ALA A 109 4.39 11.12 18.62
N LEU A 110 5.20 10.29 17.96
CA LEU A 110 6.37 9.65 18.56
C LEU A 110 7.45 10.68 18.91
N GLU A 111 7.73 11.62 18.01
CA GLU A 111 8.67 12.74 18.24
C GLU A 111 8.24 13.59 19.43
N ALA A 112 6.95 13.96 19.49
CA ALA A 112 6.40 14.74 20.59
C ALA A 112 6.50 14.02 21.95
N ALA A 113 6.50 12.68 21.92
CA ALA A 113 6.66 11.83 23.12
C ALA A 113 8.12 11.47 23.44
N GLY A 114 9.09 11.89 22.62
CA GLY A 114 10.51 11.53 22.79
C GLY A 114 10.80 10.05 22.54
N ILE A 115 9.97 9.36 21.75
CA ILE A 115 10.14 7.94 21.40
C ILE A 115 10.98 7.81 20.12
N ALA A 116 12.03 6.99 20.19
CA ALA A 116 12.85 6.67 19.04
C ALA A 116 12.02 5.88 17.98
N TYR A 117 12.19 6.23 16.70
CA TYR A 117 11.53 5.52 15.61
C TYR A 117 12.44 5.32 14.40
N GLU A 118 12.14 4.33 13.59
CA GLU A 118 12.76 4.09 12.28
C GLU A 118 11.68 3.76 11.26
N VAL A 119 11.82 4.27 10.02
CA VAL A 119 10.92 3.92 8.91
C VAL A 119 11.61 2.91 8.00
N VAL A 120 10.93 1.80 7.75
CA VAL A 120 11.38 0.74 6.84
C VAL A 120 10.46 0.73 5.62
N PRO A 121 10.96 1.08 4.43
CA PRO A 121 10.13 1.15 3.23
C PRO A 121 9.57 -0.22 2.83
N GLY A 122 8.49 -0.19 2.06
CA GLY A 122 7.88 -1.37 1.47
C GLY A 122 7.55 -1.18 -0.01
N ILE A 123 7.27 -2.27 -0.71
CA ILE A 123 6.83 -2.21 -2.10
C ILE A 123 5.38 -1.71 -2.13
N THR A 124 5.15 -0.59 -2.80
CA THR A 124 3.82 -0.02 -2.94
C THR A 124 2.98 -0.76 -4.00
N ALA A 125 1.66 -0.78 -3.83
CA ALA A 125 0.73 -1.50 -4.70
C ALA A 125 0.84 -1.11 -6.18
N ALA A 126 1.19 0.13 -6.53
CA ALA A 126 1.37 0.53 -7.93
C ALA A 126 2.52 -0.23 -8.62
N LEU A 127 3.64 -0.46 -7.90
CA LEU A 127 4.77 -1.22 -8.46
C LEU A 127 4.42 -2.71 -8.59
N ALA A 128 3.74 -3.27 -7.60
CA ALA A 128 3.27 -4.65 -7.67
C ALA A 128 2.28 -4.85 -8.82
N ALA A 129 1.28 -3.99 -8.95
CA ALA A 129 0.31 -4.04 -10.03
C ALA A 129 0.97 -3.90 -11.42
N ALA A 130 1.97 -3.02 -11.55
CA ALA A 130 2.75 -2.89 -12.80
C ALA A 130 3.53 -4.18 -13.12
N ALA A 131 4.10 -4.83 -12.10
CA ALA A 131 4.78 -6.11 -12.23
C ALA A 131 3.81 -7.23 -12.65
N THR A 132 2.63 -7.30 -12.01
CA THR A 132 1.55 -8.23 -12.36
C THR A 132 1.19 -8.19 -13.84
N ILE A 133 0.94 -6.99 -14.37
CA ILE A 133 0.57 -6.83 -15.78
C ILE A 133 1.77 -6.82 -16.74
N GLY A 134 3.00 -7.02 -16.22
CA GLY A 134 4.23 -7.03 -17.03
C GLY A 134 4.49 -5.71 -17.76
N THR A 135 4.03 -4.57 -17.20
CA THR A 135 4.13 -3.26 -17.86
C THR A 135 4.77 -2.23 -16.93
N SER A 136 5.84 -1.60 -17.40
CA SER A 136 6.54 -0.55 -16.64
C SER A 136 5.67 0.69 -16.44
N LEU A 137 5.76 1.29 -15.24
CA LEU A 137 5.12 2.60 -14.96
C LEU A 137 5.72 3.72 -15.81
N SER A 138 6.99 3.63 -16.19
CA SER A 138 7.68 4.60 -17.05
C SER A 138 8.12 3.95 -18.36
N GLN A 139 8.19 4.74 -19.44
CA GLN A 139 8.63 4.27 -20.75
C GLN A 139 9.51 5.32 -21.42
N ARG A 140 10.73 4.93 -21.79
CA ARG A 140 11.66 5.83 -22.45
C ARG A 140 11.05 6.40 -23.75
N GLY A 141 11.07 7.71 -23.88
CA GLY A 141 10.56 8.43 -25.05
C GLY A 141 9.08 8.83 -24.94
N THR A 142 8.26 8.13 -24.15
CA THR A 142 6.79 8.37 -24.11
C THR A 142 6.23 8.65 -22.71
N VAL A 143 6.78 8.03 -21.65
CA VAL A 143 6.28 8.19 -20.28
C VAL A 143 7.47 8.52 -19.37
N ARG A 144 7.66 9.80 -19.07
CA ARG A 144 8.76 10.32 -18.23
C ARG A 144 8.29 10.80 -16.88
N SER A 145 6.99 11.12 -16.74
CA SER A 145 6.37 11.57 -15.51
C SER A 145 5.29 10.57 -15.07
N VAL A 146 5.33 10.18 -13.79
CA VAL A 146 4.39 9.23 -13.19
C VAL A 146 3.83 9.86 -11.92
N ALA A 147 2.52 10.08 -11.87
CA ALA A 147 1.83 10.58 -10.70
C ALA A 147 1.29 9.44 -9.82
N LEU A 148 1.43 9.58 -8.51
CA LEU A 148 0.75 8.75 -7.53
C LEU A 148 -0.27 9.62 -6.80
N ALA A 149 -1.55 9.25 -6.85
CA ALA A 149 -2.62 10.05 -6.29
C ALA A 149 -3.68 9.23 -5.56
N THR A 150 -4.43 9.89 -4.69
CA THR A 150 -5.67 9.38 -4.12
C THR A 150 -6.74 10.47 -4.16
N PRO A 151 -7.95 10.16 -4.68
CA PRO A 151 -9.07 11.10 -4.64
C PRO A 151 -9.73 11.13 -3.26
N ARG A 152 -9.30 10.23 -2.36
CA ARG A 152 -9.92 10.09 -1.04
C ARG A 152 -9.54 11.26 -0.15
N VAL A 153 -10.56 11.96 0.35
CA VAL A 153 -10.45 13.02 1.37
C VAL A 153 -10.90 12.45 2.71
N GLY A 154 -10.11 12.65 3.74
CA GLY A 154 -10.46 12.27 5.11
C GLY A 154 -11.55 13.20 5.67
N SER A 155 -12.26 12.72 6.71
CA SER A 155 -13.25 13.55 7.40
C SER A 155 -12.59 14.77 8.06
N GLY A 156 -13.01 15.97 7.69
CA GLY A 156 -12.44 17.24 8.19
C GLY A 156 -11.20 17.72 7.46
N GLU A 157 -10.79 17.05 6.38
CA GLU A 157 -9.71 17.49 5.51
C GLU A 157 -10.25 18.32 4.34
N ASN A 158 -9.46 19.29 3.89
CA ASN A 158 -9.73 20.00 2.65
C ASN A 158 -9.31 19.12 1.46
N GLY A 159 -10.14 19.08 0.40
CA GLY A 159 -9.77 18.43 -0.85
C GLY A 159 -8.52 19.06 -1.45
N SER A 160 -7.62 18.25 -1.99
CA SER A 160 -6.50 18.73 -2.78
C SER A 160 -6.85 18.72 -4.28
N ASP A 161 -6.19 19.57 -5.07
CA ASP A 161 -6.31 19.54 -6.52
C ASP A 161 -5.40 18.43 -7.12
N TRP A 162 -5.62 17.21 -6.66
CA TRP A 162 -4.87 16.03 -7.11
C TRP A 162 -5.01 15.80 -8.63
N ALA A 163 -6.17 16.13 -9.16
CA ALA A 163 -6.51 15.84 -10.56
C ALA A 163 -5.73 16.69 -11.54
N HIS A 164 -5.48 17.96 -11.23
CA HIS A 164 -4.66 18.84 -12.07
C HIS A 164 -3.22 18.30 -12.16
N GLY A 165 -2.59 18.00 -11.02
CA GLY A 165 -1.25 17.41 -10.99
C GLY A 165 -1.18 16.05 -11.68
N PHE A 166 -2.20 15.19 -11.50
CA PHE A 166 -2.28 13.90 -12.18
C PHE A 166 -2.46 14.05 -13.69
N ALA A 167 -3.29 14.99 -14.13
CA ALA A 167 -3.53 15.25 -15.56
C ALA A 167 -2.29 15.80 -16.28
N ALA A 168 -1.40 16.49 -15.59
CA ALA A 168 -0.13 16.99 -16.15
C ALA A 168 0.92 15.87 -16.33
N ALA A 169 0.83 14.76 -15.62
CA ALA A 169 1.75 13.64 -15.75
C ALA A 169 1.42 12.76 -16.97
N ASP A 170 2.40 12.07 -17.55
CA ASP A 170 2.20 11.18 -18.70
C ASP A 170 1.37 9.95 -18.32
N ALA A 171 1.60 9.40 -17.14
CA ALA A 171 0.88 8.26 -16.58
C ALA A 171 0.77 8.38 -15.06
N GLY A 172 0.05 7.45 -14.42
CA GLY A 172 0.01 7.42 -12.98
C GLY A 172 -0.75 6.24 -12.39
N ALA A 173 -0.76 6.18 -11.05
CA ALA A 173 -1.54 5.23 -10.29
C ALA A 173 -2.47 5.96 -9.30
N ILE A 174 -3.73 5.52 -9.24
CA ILE A 174 -4.72 6.02 -8.29
C ILE A 174 -5.02 4.94 -7.26
N TYR A 175 -4.83 5.31 -6.00
CA TYR A 175 -5.09 4.48 -4.82
C TYR A 175 -6.47 4.79 -4.24
N MET A 176 -7.11 3.77 -3.65
CA MET A 176 -8.42 3.92 -2.98
C MET A 176 -9.50 4.55 -3.86
N GLY A 177 -9.38 4.41 -5.20
CA GLY A 177 -10.19 5.14 -6.18
C GLY A 177 -11.38 4.35 -6.73
N VAL A 178 -11.43 3.03 -6.60
CA VAL A 178 -12.43 2.19 -7.28
C VAL A 178 -13.88 2.59 -6.94
N GLY A 179 -14.15 2.92 -5.68
CA GLY A 179 -15.48 3.40 -5.25
C GLY A 179 -15.85 4.81 -5.76
N GLN A 180 -14.90 5.51 -6.39
CA GLN A 180 -15.09 6.85 -6.97
C GLN A 180 -14.77 6.86 -8.47
N ALA A 181 -14.76 5.71 -9.13
CA ALA A 181 -14.30 5.53 -10.50
C ALA A 181 -14.99 6.48 -11.51
N ALA A 182 -16.29 6.71 -11.37
CA ALA A 182 -17.04 7.65 -12.21
C ALA A 182 -16.57 9.10 -12.00
N ALA A 183 -16.37 9.53 -10.76
CA ALA A 183 -15.89 10.87 -10.45
C ALA A 183 -14.45 11.07 -10.95
N ILE A 184 -13.59 10.08 -10.78
CA ILE A 184 -12.20 10.07 -11.29
C ILE A 184 -12.20 10.27 -12.81
N ALA A 185 -13.01 9.49 -13.54
CA ALA A 185 -13.12 9.61 -15.00
C ALA A 185 -13.53 11.01 -15.42
N GLY A 186 -14.65 11.51 -14.88
CA GLY A 186 -15.14 12.85 -15.19
C GLY A 186 -14.14 13.95 -14.91
N THR A 187 -13.50 13.89 -13.74
CA THR A 187 -12.53 14.89 -13.32
C THR A 187 -11.26 14.87 -14.21
N LEU A 188 -10.71 13.71 -14.52
CA LEU A 188 -9.51 13.61 -15.36
C LEU A 188 -9.79 14.02 -16.82
N ILE A 189 -10.96 13.65 -17.37
CA ILE A 189 -11.37 14.09 -18.71
C ILE A 189 -11.57 15.61 -18.75
N ALA A 190 -12.19 16.19 -17.73
CA ALA A 190 -12.35 17.65 -17.62
C ALA A 190 -11.00 18.38 -17.50
N ASN A 191 -9.97 17.73 -16.98
CA ASN A 191 -8.58 18.23 -16.91
C ASN A 191 -7.74 17.85 -18.14
N GLY A 192 -8.37 17.41 -19.24
CA GLY A 192 -7.72 17.24 -20.55
C GLY A 192 -7.18 15.83 -20.84
N LYS A 193 -7.38 14.84 -19.96
CA LYS A 193 -7.02 13.46 -20.30
C LYS A 193 -7.97 12.89 -21.36
N PRO A 194 -7.46 12.17 -22.39
CA PRO A 194 -8.30 11.62 -23.44
C PRO A 194 -9.25 10.54 -22.89
N PRO A 195 -10.54 10.53 -23.28
CA PRO A 195 -11.52 9.54 -22.81
C PRO A 195 -11.13 8.08 -23.10
N ASN A 196 -10.40 7.83 -24.18
CA ASN A 196 -9.92 6.51 -24.58
C ASN A 196 -8.56 6.13 -23.93
N LEU A 197 -8.05 6.93 -22.99
CA LEU A 197 -6.80 6.63 -22.30
C LEU A 197 -6.91 5.28 -21.58
N PRO A 198 -5.98 4.34 -21.81
CA PRO A 198 -6.02 3.02 -21.21
C PRO A 198 -5.90 3.06 -19.68
N VAL A 199 -6.63 2.17 -19.04
CA VAL A 199 -6.61 1.92 -17.60
C VAL A 199 -6.50 0.43 -17.34
N ALA A 200 -5.53 0.02 -16.51
CA ALA A 200 -5.50 -1.30 -15.91
C ALA A 200 -5.95 -1.18 -14.45
N VAL A 201 -6.91 -2.00 -14.07
CA VAL A 201 -7.45 -2.11 -12.72
C VAL A 201 -6.91 -3.40 -12.13
N VAL A 202 -6.14 -3.31 -11.05
CA VAL A 202 -5.56 -4.47 -10.39
C VAL A 202 -6.06 -4.54 -8.96
N GLU A 203 -6.74 -5.62 -8.64
CA GLU A 203 -7.20 -5.94 -7.29
C GLU A 203 -6.31 -7.01 -6.68
N ASN A 204 -6.04 -6.91 -5.39
CA ASN A 204 -5.23 -7.87 -4.63
C ASN A 204 -3.85 -8.13 -5.26
N ALA A 205 -3.20 -7.08 -5.79
CA ALA A 205 -1.91 -7.21 -6.45
C ALA A 205 -0.93 -8.05 -5.63
N SER A 206 -0.29 -9.03 -6.27
CA SER A 206 0.63 -10.03 -5.71
C SER A 206 0.01 -11.15 -4.85
N LEU A 207 -1.29 -11.17 -4.63
CA LEU A 207 -1.96 -12.25 -3.91
C LEU A 207 -2.48 -13.34 -4.87
N THR A 208 -2.80 -14.50 -4.33
CA THR A 208 -3.29 -15.65 -5.13
C THR A 208 -4.67 -15.43 -5.75
N ASP A 209 -5.46 -14.51 -5.19
CA ASP A 209 -6.77 -14.07 -5.66
C ASP A 209 -6.71 -12.75 -6.42
N GLU A 210 -5.54 -12.43 -6.97
CA GLU A 210 -5.33 -11.26 -7.81
C GLU A 210 -6.25 -11.27 -9.04
N ARG A 211 -6.86 -10.10 -9.35
CA ARG A 211 -7.66 -9.90 -10.55
C ARG A 211 -7.22 -8.68 -11.33
N VAL A 212 -7.16 -8.82 -12.66
CA VAL A 212 -6.77 -7.74 -13.57
C VAL A 212 -7.88 -7.46 -14.57
N PHE A 213 -8.22 -6.18 -14.74
CA PHE A 213 -9.20 -5.71 -15.71
C PHE A 213 -8.61 -4.58 -16.55
N HIS A 214 -8.78 -4.65 -17.86
CA HIS A 214 -8.39 -3.57 -18.76
C HIS A 214 -9.63 -2.81 -19.26
N THR A 215 -9.53 -1.49 -19.25
CA THR A 215 -10.62 -0.59 -19.63
C THR A 215 -10.05 0.72 -20.18
N THR A 216 -10.90 1.71 -20.39
CA THR A 216 -10.51 3.09 -20.72
C THR A 216 -11.04 4.06 -19.68
N LEU A 217 -10.50 5.28 -19.67
CA LEU A 217 -10.94 6.32 -18.74
C LEU A 217 -12.45 6.58 -18.83
N ALA A 218 -13.03 6.65 -20.04
CA ALA A 218 -14.46 6.84 -20.25
C ALA A 218 -15.32 5.65 -19.75
N GLN A 219 -14.74 4.46 -19.67
CA GLN A 219 -15.45 3.26 -19.23
C GLN A 219 -15.32 2.98 -17.73
N LEU A 220 -14.47 3.72 -17.00
CA LEU A 220 -14.31 3.57 -15.54
C LEU A 220 -15.62 3.57 -14.75
N PRO A 221 -16.67 4.34 -15.12
CA PRO A 221 -17.96 4.28 -14.41
C PRO A 221 -18.58 2.87 -14.32
N ARG A 222 -18.29 1.98 -15.30
CA ARG A 222 -18.77 0.60 -15.30
C ARG A 222 -18.17 -0.26 -14.17
N LEU A 223 -17.11 0.20 -13.52
CA LEU A 223 -16.58 -0.49 -12.35
C LEU A 223 -17.55 -0.50 -11.16
N ALA A 224 -18.55 0.39 -11.15
CA ALA A 224 -19.62 0.39 -10.15
C ALA A 224 -20.49 -0.89 -10.21
N ASP A 225 -20.56 -1.53 -11.38
CA ASP A 225 -21.30 -2.78 -11.58
C ASP A 225 -20.47 -4.02 -11.19
N MET A 226 -19.19 -3.82 -10.87
CA MET A 226 -18.27 -4.88 -10.51
C MET A 226 -18.09 -4.93 -8.98
N GLN A 227 -18.01 -6.14 -8.45
CA GLN A 227 -17.71 -6.35 -7.03
C GLN A 227 -16.21 -6.49 -6.84
N PHE A 228 -15.64 -5.58 -6.04
CA PHE A 228 -14.26 -5.63 -5.57
C PHE A 228 -14.25 -5.91 -4.07
N GLU A 229 -13.60 -6.98 -3.67
CA GLU A 229 -13.54 -7.42 -2.28
C GLU A 229 -12.24 -6.98 -1.60
N GLY A 230 -11.20 -6.74 -2.39
CA GLY A 230 -9.86 -6.42 -1.96
C GLY A 230 -9.39 -4.99 -2.30
N PRO A 231 -8.19 -4.66 -1.84
CA PRO A 231 -7.55 -3.40 -2.20
C PRO A 231 -7.27 -3.33 -3.70
N THR A 232 -7.63 -2.21 -4.31
CA THR A 232 -7.55 -2.01 -5.75
C THR A 232 -6.72 -0.78 -6.09
N VAL A 233 -5.88 -0.88 -7.12
CA VAL A 233 -5.14 0.23 -7.73
C VAL A 233 -5.52 0.39 -9.20
N LEU A 234 -5.67 1.64 -9.64
CA LEU A 234 -5.93 1.99 -11.04
C LEU A 234 -4.63 2.49 -11.65
N LEU A 235 -4.10 1.81 -12.66
CA LEU A 235 -2.94 2.26 -13.45
C LEU A 235 -3.46 2.92 -14.72
N ILE A 236 -3.15 4.21 -14.92
CA ILE A 236 -3.69 5.04 -16.00
C ILE A 236 -2.55 5.54 -16.87
N GLY A 237 -2.58 5.24 -18.16
CA GLY A 237 -1.55 5.68 -19.08
C GLY A 237 -1.54 4.91 -20.40
N PRO A 238 -0.91 5.45 -21.46
CA PRO A 238 -0.93 4.85 -22.80
C PRO A 238 -0.29 3.45 -22.84
N GLN A 239 0.69 3.16 -21.97
CA GLN A 239 1.40 1.88 -21.91
C GLN A 239 0.54 0.75 -21.34
N PHE A 240 -0.59 1.05 -20.68
CA PHE A 240 -1.48 0.05 -20.07
C PHE A 240 -2.57 -0.47 -21.02
N ALA A 241 -2.48 -0.14 -22.30
CA ALA A 241 -3.32 -0.78 -23.32
C ALA A 241 -3.10 -2.28 -23.30
N GLN A 242 -4.21 -3.05 -23.27
CA GLN A 242 -4.14 -4.50 -23.33
C GLN A 242 -3.39 -4.94 -24.59
N ARG A 243 -2.32 -5.71 -24.41
CA ARG A 243 -1.61 -6.34 -25.54
C ARG A 243 -2.26 -7.68 -25.82
N ALA A 244 -2.64 -7.93 -27.06
CA ALA A 244 -3.27 -9.18 -27.48
C ALA A 244 -2.42 -10.45 -27.15
N SER A 245 -1.08 -10.27 -26.99
CA SER A 245 -0.15 -11.35 -26.64
C SER A 245 0.04 -11.60 -25.14
N ALA A 246 -0.50 -10.75 -24.26
CA ALA A 246 -0.32 -10.91 -22.81
C ALA A 246 -1.19 -12.04 -22.25
N ILE A 247 -2.32 -12.34 -22.87
CA ILE A 247 -3.21 -13.43 -22.45
C ILE A 247 -2.54 -14.80 -22.68
N GLU A 248 -1.79 -14.97 -23.79
CA GLU A 248 -1.04 -16.21 -24.06
C GLU A 248 0.20 -16.37 -23.18
N MET A 249 0.77 -15.30 -22.63
CA MET A 249 1.93 -15.38 -21.73
C MET A 249 1.53 -15.71 -20.30
N ALA A 250 0.35 -15.31 -19.83
CA ALA A 250 -0.14 -15.62 -18.50
C ALA A 250 -0.38 -17.13 -18.30
N GLU A 251 -0.74 -17.87 -19.34
CA GLU A 251 -0.84 -19.34 -19.31
C GLU A 251 0.52 -20.06 -19.27
N ARG A 252 1.63 -19.35 -19.51
CA ARG A 252 3.00 -19.90 -19.50
C ARG A 252 3.80 -19.60 -18.24
N CYS A 253 3.35 -18.76 -17.36
CA CYS A 253 3.97 -18.59 -16.05
C CYS A 253 3.59 -19.78 -15.15
N LEU A 254 4.38 -20.85 -15.26
CA LEU A 254 4.36 -21.91 -14.25
C LEU A 254 4.64 -21.31 -12.88
N PRO A 255 3.94 -21.75 -11.82
CA PRO A 255 4.28 -21.35 -10.47
C PRO A 255 5.75 -21.68 -10.23
N ILE A 256 6.48 -20.76 -9.61
CA ILE A 256 7.84 -21.02 -9.15
C ILE A 256 7.72 -22.17 -8.15
N SER A 257 7.88 -23.41 -8.66
CA SER A 257 7.95 -24.59 -7.81
C SER A 257 9.18 -24.43 -6.93
N ALA A 258 9.00 -24.60 -5.61
CA ALA A 258 10.09 -24.66 -4.65
C ALA A 258 11.23 -25.53 -5.18
N PRO A 259 12.51 -25.17 -4.95
CA PRO A 259 13.63 -25.96 -5.40
C PRO A 259 13.50 -27.37 -4.82
N ARG A 260 13.46 -28.36 -5.72
CA ARG A 260 13.57 -29.77 -5.31
C ARG A 260 14.92 -29.94 -4.63
N GLU A 261 14.91 -30.22 -3.34
CA GLU A 261 16.08 -30.74 -2.65
C GLU A 261 16.64 -31.92 -3.43
N LYS A 262 17.80 -31.74 -4.01
CA LYS A 262 18.69 -32.81 -4.45
C LYS A 262 19.96 -32.70 -3.63
N TYR A 263 19.99 -33.34 -2.50
CA TYR A 263 21.20 -33.92 -1.95
C TYR A 263 20.85 -35.33 -1.45
N GLY A 264 21.25 -36.33 -2.23
CA GLY A 264 21.52 -37.67 -1.78
C GLY A 264 22.98 -37.76 -1.34
#